data_0867892c53b62131332cf6fca89ba453
#
_entry.id   0867892c53b62131332cf6fca89ba453
#
_cell.length_a   1.000
_cell.length_b   1.000
_cell.length_c   1.000
_cell.angle_alpha   90.00
_cell.angle_beta   90.00
_cell.angle_gamma   90.00
#
_symmetry.space_group_name_H-M   'P 1'
#
loop_
_entity.id
_entity.type
_entity.pdbx_description
1 polymer ?
#
loop_
_entity_poly.entity_id
_entity_poly.type
_entity_poly.pdbx_seq_one_letter_code
_entity_poly.pdbx_strand_id
1 'polypeptide(L)'
;TAKLLNSILYNIEKIKSYGLKGRKRLYVGYNRERKVKNREEKEKIRGIYYYAQGHKFSKQNSKVPDEFINKIIVGDSEEVLKKLPDNCIDLIFTSPPYNFGLEYESHKDGVNWNEYFDKLFAIFKECIRVLKYGGRIIVNLQPLFSDYIPIHHIISDFFIKNKLIWKGEILWDKHNYNCKYTAWGSWKSPSNPYLKYTWEFLEIFCKGDLKHSGN
;
A
#
# COMPACT_ATOMS: atom_id res chain seq x y z
N THR A 1 31.57 6.96 -11.68
CA THR A 1 30.99 5.60 -11.81
C THR A 1 31.66 4.59 -10.90
N ALA A 2 33.01 4.51 -10.87
CA ALA A 2 33.74 3.58 -10.01
C ALA A 2 33.54 3.85 -8.51
N LYS A 3 33.50 5.12 -8.07
CA LYS A 3 33.22 5.49 -6.69
C LYS A 3 31.82 5.05 -6.23
N LEU A 4 30.82 5.16 -7.11
CA LEU A 4 29.47 4.74 -6.80
C LEU A 4 29.38 3.21 -6.69
N LEU A 5 30.04 2.48 -7.59
CA LEU A 5 30.08 1.02 -7.57
C LEU A 5 30.76 0.50 -6.29
N ASN A 6 31.89 1.09 -5.92
CA ASN A 6 32.60 0.74 -4.68
C ASN A 6 31.77 1.04 -3.43
N SER A 7 31.02 2.14 -3.42
CA SER A 7 30.10 2.46 -2.33
C SER A 7 28.96 1.45 -2.22
N ILE A 8 28.40 1.01 -3.35
CA ILE A 8 27.35 -0.02 -3.40
C ILE A 8 27.91 -1.35 -2.91
N LEU A 9 29.08 -1.78 -3.39
CA LEU A 9 29.73 -3.02 -2.98
C LEU A 9 30.06 -3.00 -1.48
N TYR A 10 30.62 -1.90 -0.98
CA TYR A 10 30.88 -1.72 0.45
C TYR A 10 29.61 -1.84 1.30
N ASN A 11 28.53 -1.24 0.86
CA ASN A 11 27.25 -1.33 1.56
C ASN A 11 26.65 -2.74 1.51
N ILE A 12 26.80 -3.46 0.38
CA ILE A 12 26.37 -4.87 0.26
C ILE A 12 27.18 -5.77 1.19
N GLU A 13 28.50 -5.59 1.27
CA GLU A 13 29.35 -6.36 2.19
C GLU A 13 29.02 -6.02 3.65
N LYS A 14 28.79 -4.77 3.95
CA LYS A 14 28.33 -4.32 5.26
C LYS A 14 26.99 -4.95 5.63
N ILE A 15 26.03 -4.98 4.71
CA ILE A 15 24.74 -5.66 4.89
C ILE A 15 24.94 -7.15 5.09
N LYS A 16 25.82 -7.80 4.33
CA LYS A 16 26.16 -9.23 4.52
C LYS A 16 26.81 -9.48 5.89
N SER A 17 27.70 -8.62 6.34
CA SER A 17 28.34 -8.75 7.66
C SER A 17 27.37 -8.51 8.81
N TYR A 18 26.37 -7.64 8.62
CA TYR A 18 25.25 -7.45 9.53
C TYR A 18 24.20 -8.56 9.43
N GLY A 19 24.15 -9.31 8.31
CA GLY A 19 23.02 -10.14 7.93
C GLY A 19 22.80 -11.38 8.80
N LEU A 20 23.78 -12.18 9.12
CA LEU A 20 23.58 -13.45 9.82
C LEU A 20 24.36 -13.57 11.13
N LYS A 21 25.63 -13.15 11.16
CA LYS A 21 26.44 -13.21 12.37
C LYS A 21 26.31 -11.98 13.27
N GLY A 22 26.04 -10.81 12.70
CA GLY A 22 25.94 -9.52 13.42
C GLY A 22 24.59 -9.21 14.05
N ARG A 23 23.51 -9.89 13.65
CA ARG A 23 22.14 -9.61 14.16
C ARG A 23 22.02 -9.66 15.68
N LYS A 24 22.80 -10.49 16.34
CA LYS A 24 22.77 -10.59 17.80
C LYS A 24 23.43 -9.40 18.50
N ARG A 25 24.31 -8.65 17.82
CA ARG A 25 25.08 -7.55 18.42
C ARG A 25 24.55 -6.15 18.08
N LEU A 26 23.76 -6.03 17.01
CA LEU A 26 23.28 -4.73 16.52
C LEU A 26 21.98 -4.24 17.14
N TYR A 27 21.20 -5.14 17.73
CA TYR A 27 20.00 -4.75 18.45
C TYR A 27 20.35 -4.40 19.90
N VAL A 28 20.99 -3.24 20.06
CA VAL A 28 21.17 -2.63 21.38
C VAL A 28 19.76 -2.42 21.96
N GLY A 29 19.49 -3.03 23.12
CA GLY A 29 18.18 -3.01 23.75
C GLY A 29 17.22 -4.13 23.34
N TYR A 30 17.66 -5.09 22.49
CA TYR A 30 16.87 -6.28 22.22
C TYR A 30 16.85 -7.20 23.45
N ASN A 31 15.77 -7.15 24.21
CA ASN A 31 15.56 -8.05 25.33
C ASN A 31 14.98 -9.38 24.85
N ARG A 32 15.77 -10.45 24.94
CA ARG A 32 15.36 -11.83 24.60
C ARG A 32 14.12 -12.28 25.38
N GLU A 33 13.97 -11.83 26.60
CA GLU A 33 12.85 -12.18 27.47
C GLU A 33 11.51 -11.59 26.98
N ARG A 34 11.57 -10.49 26.21
CA ARG A 34 10.38 -9.90 25.54
C ARG A 34 10.03 -10.57 24.22
N LYS A 35 10.85 -11.49 23.72
CA LYS A 35 10.56 -12.19 22.50
C LYS A 35 9.53 -13.25 22.76
N VAL A 36 8.29 -12.97 22.40
CA VAL A 36 7.25 -14.00 22.33
C VAL A 36 7.69 -15.08 21.37
N LYS A 37 7.84 -16.31 21.83
CA LYS A 37 8.57 -17.39 21.14
C LYS A 37 7.86 -17.87 19.88
N ASN A 38 6.54 -17.81 19.83
CA ASN A 38 5.75 -18.27 18.71
C ASN A 38 4.58 -17.33 18.37
N ARG A 39 3.95 -17.58 17.24
CA ARG A 39 2.85 -16.74 16.73
C ARG A 39 1.60 -16.82 17.63
N GLU A 40 1.26 -18.02 18.09
CA GLU A 40 0.07 -18.27 18.90
C GLU A 40 0.13 -17.53 20.25
N GLU A 41 1.31 -17.54 20.86
CA GLU A 41 1.56 -16.81 22.10
C GLU A 41 1.47 -15.29 21.88
N LYS A 42 1.97 -14.78 20.75
CA LYS A 42 1.82 -13.37 20.37
C LYS A 42 0.36 -12.99 20.15
N GLU A 43 -0.39 -13.85 19.52
CA GLU A 43 -1.79 -13.64 19.22
C GLU A 43 -2.64 -13.59 20.49
N LYS A 44 -2.36 -14.48 21.44
CA LYS A 44 -3.01 -14.48 22.76
C LYS A 44 -2.71 -13.22 23.59
N ILE A 45 -1.45 -12.79 23.59
CA ILE A 45 -1.01 -11.68 24.46
C ILE A 45 -1.30 -10.31 23.85
N ARG A 46 -1.13 -10.15 22.53
CA ARG A 46 -1.14 -8.85 21.85
C ARG A 46 -2.28 -8.66 20.87
N GLY A 47 -3.05 -9.72 20.59
CA GLY A 47 -4.08 -9.64 19.53
C GLY A 47 -3.46 -9.29 18.18
N ILE A 48 -2.56 -10.15 17.67
CA ILE A 48 -1.97 -9.95 16.31
C ILE A 48 -3.10 -9.78 15.32
N TYR A 49 -3.02 -8.77 14.46
CA TYR A 49 -4.08 -8.40 13.51
C TYR A 49 -5.42 -8.13 14.19
N TYR A 50 -5.42 -7.52 15.39
CA TYR A 50 -6.63 -7.33 16.20
C TYR A 50 -7.80 -6.69 15.41
N TYR A 51 -7.51 -5.76 14.49
CA TYR A 51 -8.50 -5.13 13.63
C TYR A 51 -8.98 -6.02 12.48
N ALA A 52 -8.18 -7.01 12.06
CA ALA A 52 -8.51 -7.97 11.01
C ALA A 52 -9.12 -9.28 11.55
N GLN A 53 -9.19 -9.44 12.87
CA GLN A 53 -9.84 -10.61 13.47
C GLN A 53 -11.34 -10.66 13.16
N GLY A 54 -11.88 -11.88 13.08
CA GLY A 54 -13.31 -12.09 12.80
C GLY A 54 -13.71 -11.82 11.35
N HIS A 55 -12.75 -11.77 10.42
CA HIS A 55 -13.08 -11.71 8.99
C HIS A 55 -13.78 -13.01 8.55
N LYS A 56 -14.63 -12.88 7.52
CA LYS A 56 -15.36 -14.00 6.93
C LYS A 56 -14.84 -14.38 5.53
N PHE A 57 -13.56 -14.09 5.24
CA PHE A 57 -12.96 -14.38 3.93
C PHE A 57 -12.87 -15.88 3.70
N SER A 58 -13.37 -16.34 2.55
CA SER A 58 -13.21 -17.73 2.10
C SER A 58 -11.75 -18.01 1.79
N LYS A 59 -11.28 -19.19 2.14
CA LYS A 59 -9.95 -19.70 1.76
C LYS A 59 -9.96 -20.41 0.41
N GLN A 60 -11.14 -20.63 -0.18
CA GLN A 60 -11.27 -21.28 -1.47
C GLN A 60 -10.92 -20.27 -2.58
N ASN A 61 -9.89 -20.58 -3.34
CA ASN A 61 -9.47 -19.78 -4.48
C ASN A 61 -10.12 -20.26 -5.77
N SER A 62 -10.40 -19.31 -6.67
CA SER A 62 -10.90 -19.56 -8.02
C SER A 62 -9.80 -19.33 -9.04
N LYS A 63 -10.00 -19.79 -10.28
CA LYS A 63 -9.15 -19.46 -11.42
C LYS A 63 -9.64 -18.20 -12.10
N VAL A 64 -8.72 -17.42 -12.65
CA VAL A 64 -9.07 -16.33 -13.56
C VAL A 64 -9.61 -16.92 -14.85
N PRO A 65 -10.74 -16.45 -15.39
CA PRO A 65 -11.23 -16.90 -16.70
C PRO A 65 -10.21 -16.58 -17.81
N ASP A 66 -10.05 -17.49 -18.78
CA ASP A 66 -9.02 -17.38 -19.82
C ASP A 66 -9.15 -16.11 -20.67
N GLU A 67 -10.35 -15.57 -20.80
CA GLU A 67 -10.63 -14.31 -21.49
C GLU A 67 -9.99 -13.09 -20.84
N PHE A 68 -9.58 -13.18 -19.58
CA PHE A 68 -8.90 -12.10 -18.81
C PHE A 68 -7.39 -12.30 -18.70
N ILE A 69 -6.86 -13.46 -19.07
CA ILE A 69 -5.43 -13.77 -18.91
C ILE A 69 -4.59 -13.07 -19.97
N ASN A 70 -3.52 -12.38 -19.56
CA ASN A 70 -2.57 -11.68 -20.43
C ASN A 70 -3.23 -10.65 -21.38
N LYS A 71 -4.26 -9.98 -20.93
CA LYS A 71 -4.98 -8.97 -21.73
C LYS A 71 -5.06 -7.62 -21.03
N ILE A 72 -5.09 -6.57 -21.84
CA ILE A 72 -5.48 -5.23 -21.41
C ILE A 72 -6.97 -5.08 -21.70
N ILE A 73 -7.75 -4.78 -20.67
CA ILE A 73 -9.20 -4.66 -20.77
C ILE A 73 -9.55 -3.19 -20.54
N VAL A 74 -10.14 -2.57 -21.55
CA VAL A 74 -10.63 -1.20 -21.46
C VAL A 74 -12.05 -1.20 -20.94
N GLY A 75 -12.33 -0.39 -19.90
CA GLY A 75 -13.65 -0.27 -19.30
C GLY A 75 -13.64 0.31 -17.90
N ASP A 76 -14.83 0.56 -17.35
CA ASP A 76 -14.96 0.94 -15.94
C ASP A 76 -14.51 -0.22 -15.05
N SER A 77 -13.57 0.07 -14.14
CA SER A 77 -12.94 -0.95 -13.30
C SER A 77 -13.96 -1.70 -12.43
N GLU A 78 -14.98 -1.02 -11.91
CA GLU A 78 -16.02 -1.64 -11.11
C GLU A 78 -16.81 -2.67 -11.94
N GLU A 79 -17.21 -2.31 -13.16
CA GLU A 79 -17.99 -3.18 -14.04
C GLU A 79 -17.16 -4.34 -14.57
N VAL A 80 -15.87 -4.12 -14.85
CA VAL A 80 -14.97 -5.18 -15.30
C VAL A 80 -14.69 -6.17 -14.17
N LEU A 81 -14.41 -5.68 -12.96
CA LEU A 81 -14.13 -6.55 -11.81
C LEU A 81 -15.33 -7.42 -11.44
N LYS A 82 -16.57 -6.95 -11.60
CA LYS A 82 -17.78 -7.74 -11.36
C LYS A 82 -17.88 -9.02 -12.22
N LYS A 83 -17.19 -9.04 -13.38
CA LYS A 83 -17.14 -10.22 -14.27
C LYS A 83 -16.17 -11.30 -13.78
N LEU A 84 -15.28 -10.97 -12.85
CA LEU A 84 -14.32 -11.90 -12.28
C LEU A 84 -14.94 -12.66 -11.10
N PRO A 85 -14.60 -13.97 -10.94
CA PRO A 85 -15.04 -14.73 -9.77
C PRO A 85 -14.33 -14.25 -8.49
N ASP A 86 -14.89 -14.61 -7.35
CA ASP A 86 -14.26 -14.35 -6.06
C ASP A 86 -12.94 -15.08 -5.92
N ASN A 87 -11.98 -14.46 -5.22
CA ASN A 87 -10.70 -15.08 -4.85
C ASN A 87 -9.91 -15.62 -6.05
N CYS A 88 -9.79 -14.88 -7.14
CA CYS A 88 -9.08 -15.32 -8.35
C CYS A 88 -7.77 -14.56 -8.62
N ILE A 89 -7.53 -13.40 -8.01
CA ILE A 89 -6.38 -12.53 -8.27
C ILE A 89 -5.35 -12.63 -7.13
N ASP A 90 -4.10 -12.85 -7.47
CA ASP A 90 -3.00 -12.95 -6.48
C ASP A 90 -2.48 -11.61 -6.02
N LEU A 91 -2.38 -10.63 -6.95
CA LEU A 91 -1.85 -9.31 -6.69
C LEU A 91 -2.66 -8.26 -7.44
N ILE A 92 -3.04 -7.22 -6.73
CA ILE A 92 -3.58 -5.98 -7.29
C ILE A 92 -2.57 -4.87 -7.03
N PHE A 93 -2.20 -4.14 -8.07
CA PHE A 93 -1.37 -2.95 -7.99
C PHE A 93 -2.10 -1.81 -8.71
N THR A 94 -2.30 -0.69 -8.02
CA THR A 94 -3.00 0.45 -8.59
C THR A 94 -2.52 1.78 -8.03
N SER A 95 -2.61 2.82 -8.85
CA SER A 95 -2.49 4.22 -8.47
C SER A 95 -3.77 4.91 -8.94
N PRO A 96 -4.77 5.11 -8.08
CA PRO A 96 -6.02 5.73 -8.48
C PRO A 96 -5.79 7.20 -8.86
N PRO A 97 -6.65 7.82 -9.69
CA PRO A 97 -6.63 9.26 -9.92
C PRO A 97 -6.67 10.01 -8.58
N TYR A 98 -5.94 11.13 -8.49
CA TYR A 98 -5.80 11.88 -7.23
C TYR A 98 -6.83 13.00 -7.03
N ASN A 99 -7.78 13.11 -7.95
CA ASN A 99 -8.80 14.17 -7.94
C ASN A 99 -8.23 15.59 -8.02
N PHE A 100 -7.16 15.76 -8.80
CA PHE A 100 -6.49 17.05 -8.99
C PHE A 100 -7.20 18.01 -9.97
N GLY A 101 -8.25 17.55 -10.64
CA GLY A 101 -8.88 18.31 -11.72
C GLY A 101 -8.11 18.27 -13.02
N LEU A 102 -7.38 17.16 -13.28
CA LEU A 102 -6.69 16.97 -14.54
C LEU A 102 -7.67 16.62 -15.66
N GLU A 103 -7.39 17.10 -16.86
CA GLU A 103 -8.16 16.74 -18.04
C GLU A 103 -7.77 15.35 -18.53
N TYR A 104 -8.70 14.41 -18.45
CA TYR A 104 -8.60 13.09 -19.05
C TYR A 104 -9.63 12.96 -20.16
N GLU A 105 -9.31 12.27 -21.26
CA GLU A 105 -10.21 12.09 -22.41
C GLU A 105 -11.55 11.42 -22.06
N SER A 106 -11.56 10.51 -21.10
CA SER A 106 -12.71 9.66 -20.76
C SER A 106 -13.16 9.73 -19.31
N HIS A 107 -12.50 10.54 -18.49
CA HIS A 107 -12.78 10.61 -17.05
C HIS A 107 -12.78 12.06 -16.56
N LYS A 108 -13.81 12.42 -15.79
CA LYS A 108 -13.88 13.72 -15.13
C LYS A 108 -13.14 13.64 -13.80
N ASP A 109 -11.96 14.24 -13.73
CA ASP A 109 -11.23 14.47 -12.49
C ASP A 109 -11.68 15.79 -11.85
N GLY A 110 -11.53 15.96 -10.54
CA GLY A 110 -12.00 17.14 -9.84
C GLY A 110 -13.50 17.10 -9.49
N VAL A 111 -13.97 15.93 -9.06
CA VAL A 111 -15.33 15.74 -8.51
C VAL A 111 -15.36 16.02 -7.01
N ASN A 112 -16.56 16.13 -6.43
CA ASN A 112 -16.72 16.25 -4.98
C ASN A 112 -16.05 15.08 -4.25
N TRP A 113 -15.40 15.35 -3.10
CA TRP A 113 -14.64 14.34 -2.35
C TRP A 113 -15.49 13.16 -1.89
N ASN A 114 -16.76 13.36 -1.54
CA ASN A 114 -17.63 12.24 -1.17
C ASN A 114 -17.90 11.35 -2.38
N GLU A 115 -18.22 11.92 -3.54
CA GLU A 115 -18.42 11.18 -4.79
C GLU A 115 -17.17 10.42 -5.21
N TYR A 116 -16.00 11.07 -5.10
CA TYR A 116 -14.71 10.43 -5.37
C TYR A 116 -14.48 9.19 -4.49
N PHE A 117 -14.63 9.34 -3.17
CA PHE A 117 -14.41 8.22 -2.26
C PHE A 117 -15.46 7.13 -2.39
N ASP A 118 -16.72 7.49 -2.63
CA ASP A 118 -17.79 6.50 -2.84
C ASP A 118 -17.49 5.60 -4.05
N LYS A 119 -17.09 6.20 -5.19
CA LYS A 119 -16.71 5.44 -6.39
C LYS A 119 -15.44 4.62 -6.14
N LEU A 120 -14.42 5.21 -5.56
CA LEU A 120 -13.15 4.52 -5.28
C LEU A 120 -13.34 3.34 -4.33
N PHE A 121 -14.15 3.51 -3.29
CA PHE A 121 -14.43 2.45 -2.33
C PHE A 121 -15.32 1.34 -2.92
N ALA A 122 -16.20 1.66 -3.86
CA ALA A 122 -16.95 0.65 -4.60
C ALA A 122 -15.97 -0.24 -5.40
N ILE A 123 -15.02 0.37 -6.13
CA ILE A 123 -13.97 -0.36 -6.85
C ILE A 123 -13.11 -1.20 -5.88
N PHE A 124 -12.69 -0.63 -4.77
CA PHE A 124 -11.86 -1.36 -3.80
C PHE A 124 -12.61 -2.52 -3.12
N LYS A 125 -13.92 -2.43 -2.92
CA LYS A 125 -14.72 -3.58 -2.47
C LYS A 125 -14.65 -4.74 -3.47
N GLU A 126 -14.77 -4.44 -4.76
CA GLU A 126 -14.60 -5.46 -5.81
C GLU A 126 -13.17 -6.00 -5.85
N CYS A 127 -12.15 -5.14 -5.69
CA CYS A 127 -10.76 -5.57 -5.54
C CYS A 127 -10.58 -6.56 -4.38
N ILE A 128 -11.16 -6.27 -3.22
CA ILE A 128 -11.13 -7.17 -2.06
C ILE A 128 -11.85 -8.48 -2.36
N ARG A 129 -12.97 -8.45 -3.07
CA ARG A 129 -13.74 -9.65 -3.43
C ARG A 129 -12.92 -10.59 -4.31
N VAL A 130 -12.34 -10.06 -5.40
CA VAL A 130 -11.58 -10.87 -6.37
C VAL A 130 -10.20 -11.27 -5.87
N LEU A 131 -9.66 -10.59 -4.86
CA LEU A 131 -8.35 -10.91 -4.29
C LEU A 131 -8.39 -12.28 -3.57
N LYS A 132 -7.43 -13.17 -3.85
CA LYS A 132 -7.28 -14.48 -3.19
C LYS A 132 -7.00 -14.33 -1.69
N TYR A 133 -7.31 -15.37 -0.93
CA TYR A 133 -6.87 -15.48 0.45
C TYR A 133 -5.32 -15.53 0.49
N GLY A 134 -4.71 -14.66 1.27
CA GLY A 134 -3.25 -14.44 1.25
C GLY A 134 -2.75 -13.54 0.11
N GLY A 135 -3.62 -13.13 -0.81
CA GLY A 135 -3.31 -12.18 -1.88
C GLY A 135 -3.01 -10.77 -1.34
N ARG A 136 -2.42 -9.94 -2.19
CA ARG A 136 -1.97 -8.60 -1.82
C ARG A 136 -2.58 -7.52 -2.70
N ILE A 137 -2.97 -6.42 -2.07
CA ILE A 137 -3.28 -5.18 -2.77
C ILE A 137 -2.25 -4.12 -2.38
N ILE A 138 -1.70 -3.46 -3.40
CA ILE A 138 -0.75 -2.37 -3.26
C ILE A 138 -1.36 -1.13 -3.90
N VAL A 139 -1.48 -0.07 -3.14
CA VAL A 139 -2.04 1.20 -3.62
C VAL A 139 -0.98 2.27 -3.50
N ASN A 140 -0.63 2.89 -4.63
CA ASN A 140 0.29 4.02 -4.67
C ASN A 140 -0.51 5.32 -4.49
N LEU A 141 -0.13 6.13 -3.52
CA LEU A 141 -0.90 7.29 -3.06
C LEU A 141 0.00 8.46 -2.71
N GLN A 142 -0.48 9.65 -3.00
CA GLN A 142 0.12 10.90 -2.53
C GLN A 142 -0.92 11.70 -1.75
N PRO A 143 -0.57 12.24 -0.56
CA PRO A 143 -1.46 13.18 0.14
C PRO A 143 -1.70 14.41 -0.73
N LEU A 144 -2.94 14.89 -0.77
CA LEU A 144 -3.28 16.13 -1.47
C LEU A 144 -3.22 17.29 -0.48
N PHE A 145 -2.12 18.02 -0.50
CA PHE A 145 -1.91 19.13 0.43
C PHE A 145 -2.69 20.39 0.05
N SER A 146 -3.05 20.58 -1.24
CA SER A 146 -3.85 21.72 -1.65
C SER A 146 -5.21 21.78 -0.98
N ASP A 147 -5.83 20.62 -0.79
CA ASP A 147 -7.14 20.46 -0.18
C ASP A 147 -7.07 19.92 1.26
N TYR A 148 -5.84 19.71 1.76
CA TYR A 148 -5.58 19.13 3.08
C TYR A 148 -6.20 17.73 3.28
N ILE A 149 -6.26 16.93 2.20
CA ILE A 149 -6.84 15.59 2.22
C ILE A 149 -5.75 14.54 2.43
N PRO A 150 -5.72 13.83 3.56
CA PRO A 150 -4.79 12.75 3.81
C PRO A 150 -5.28 11.44 3.16
N ILE A 151 -5.28 11.39 1.81
CA ILE A 151 -5.85 10.29 1.02
C ILE A 151 -5.30 8.94 1.47
N HIS A 152 -3.99 8.84 1.73
CA HIS A 152 -3.34 7.60 2.18
C HIS A 152 -3.90 7.09 3.50
N HIS A 153 -4.22 7.98 4.46
CA HIS A 153 -4.85 7.59 5.72
C HIS A 153 -6.30 7.14 5.53
N ILE A 154 -7.07 7.85 4.69
CA ILE A 154 -8.48 7.54 4.43
C ILE A 154 -8.60 6.18 3.74
N ILE A 155 -7.75 5.90 2.75
CA ILE A 155 -7.73 4.62 2.05
C ILE A 155 -7.23 3.50 2.95
N SER A 156 -6.19 3.75 3.77
CA SER A 156 -5.71 2.76 4.74
C SER A 156 -6.77 2.40 5.78
N ASP A 157 -7.51 3.39 6.28
CA ASP A 157 -8.65 3.17 7.19
C ASP A 157 -9.75 2.32 6.54
N PHE A 158 -10.06 2.58 5.25
CA PHE A 158 -11.00 1.77 4.51
C PHE A 158 -10.59 0.29 4.47
N PHE A 159 -9.34 -0.03 4.13
CA PHE A 159 -8.87 -1.42 4.09
C PHE A 159 -8.85 -2.07 5.47
N ILE A 160 -8.46 -1.34 6.50
CA ILE A 160 -8.48 -1.80 7.89
C ILE A 160 -9.93 -2.11 8.34
N LYS A 161 -10.88 -1.24 8.05
CA LYS A 161 -12.32 -1.46 8.35
C LYS A 161 -12.87 -2.66 7.58
N ASN A 162 -12.38 -2.93 6.38
CA ASN A 162 -12.71 -4.13 5.59
C ASN A 162 -11.88 -5.36 5.98
N LYS A 163 -11.21 -5.34 7.13
CA LYS A 163 -10.52 -6.50 7.72
C LYS A 163 -9.30 -7.00 6.95
N LEU A 164 -8.68 -6.18 6.09
CA LEU A 164 -7.40 -6.51 5.49
C LEU A 164 -6.27 -6.27 6.49
N ILE A 165 -5.21 -7.05 6.38
CA ILE A 165 -4.03 -6.94 7.23
C ILE A 165 -3.06 -5.94 6.57
N TRP A 166 -2.75 -4.85 7.25
CA TRP A 166 -1.69 -3.95 6.81
C TRP A 166 -0.33 -4.66 6.87
N LYS A 167 0.28 -4.85 5.71
CA LYS A 167 1.57 -5.55 5.56
C LYS A 167 2.74 -4.62 5.81
N GLY A 168 2.59 -3.38 5.42
CA GLY A 168 3.61 -2.37 5.50
C GLY A 168 3.41 -1.27 4.49
N GLU A 169 4.31 -0.32 4.51
CA GLU A 169 4.35 0.86 3.66
C GLU A 169 5.73 0.96 3.03
N ILE A 170 5.78 1.34 1.77
CA ILE A 170 7.00 1.72 1.07
C ILE A 170 6.90 3.20 0.73
N LEU A 171 7.92 3.95 1.08
CA LEU A 171 8.04 5.34 0.70
C LEU A 171 8.82 5.43 -0.60
N TRP A 172 8.16 5.93 -1.64
CA TRP A 172 8.79 6.18 -2.93
C TRP A 172 9.26 7.62 -3.01
N ASP A 173 10.55 7.86 -2.78
CA ASP A 173 11.15 9.18 -2.96
C ASP A 173 11.33 9.47 -4.46
N LYS A 174 10.66 10.50 -4.94
CA LYS A 174 10.65 10.90 -6.35
C LYS A 174 11.81 11.80 -6.73
N HIS A 175 12.62 12.24 -5.78
CA HIS A 175 13.75 13.16 -5.98
C HIS A 175 13.41 14.46 -6.74
N ASN A 176 12.17 14.92 -6.68
CA ASN A 176 11.70 16.11 -7.37
C ASN A 176 11.80 17.39 -6.52
N TYR A 177 12.93 17.57 -5.87
CA TYR A 177 13.16 18.67 -4.92
C TYR A 177 12.98 20.07 -5.50
N ASN A 178 13.13 20.22 -6.81
CA ASN A 178 12.98 21.49 -7.53
C ASN A 178 11.56 21.75 -8.06
N CYS A 179 10.61 20.89 -7.75
CA CYS A 179 9.22 21.11 -8.15
C CYS A 179 8.66 22.36 -7.46
N LYS A 180 8.11 23.28 -8.25
CA LYS A 180 7.56 24.53 -7.73
C LYS A 180 6.45 24.35 -6.70
N TYR A 181 5.72 23.24 -6.78
CA TYR A 181 4.65 22.89 -5.83
C TYR A 181 5.16 22.31 -4.51
N THR A 182 6.46 22.06 -4.41
CA THR A 182 7.09 21.57 -3.19
C THR A 182 7.89 22.64 -2.46
N ALA A 183 7.81 23.90 -2.92
CA ALA A 183 8.44 25.02 -2.24
C ALA A 183 7.72 25.35 -0.92
N TRP A 184 8.47 25.86 0.04
CA TRP A 184 7.91 26.46 1.26
C TRP A 184 7.02 27.63 0.85
N GLY A 185 5.70 27.45 0.91
CA GLY A 185 4.74 28.28 0.18
C GLY A 185 4.57 29.71 0.64
N SER A 186 5.06 30.11 1.78
CA SER A 186 4.87 31.47 2.27
C SER A 186 6.22 32.10 2.62
N TRP A 187 6.97 32.45 1.59
CA TRP A 187 8.14 33.30 1.76
C TRP A 187 7.77 34.55 2.59
N LYS A 188 8.46 34.73 3.72
CA LYS A 188 8.19 35.79 4.69
C LYS A 188 6.82 35.78 5.40
N SER A 189 6.01 34.73 5.26
CA SER A 189 4.77 34.61 6.01
C SER A 189 4.75 33.27 6.76
N PRO A 190 5.11 33.22 8.03
CA PRO A 190 5.16 31.98 8.81
C PRO A 190 3.79 31.50 9.28
N SER A 191 2.70 32.24 8.97
CA SER A 191 1.37 31.94 9.47
C SER A 191 0.77 30.65 8.90
N ASN A 192 1.16 30.27 7.69
CA ASN A 192 0.68 29.02 7.06
C ASN A 192 1.76 28.40 6.15
N PRO A 193 2.83 27.81 6.71
CA PRO A 193 3.86 27.17 5.91
C PRO A 193 3.33 25.90 5.25
N TYR A 194 3.63 25.71 3.97
CA TYR A 194 3.32 24.45 3.30
C TYR A 194 4.35 23.38 3.67
N LEU A 195 3.86 22.15 3.91
CA LEU A 195 4.71 20.99 4.06
C LEU A 195 5.03 20.41 2.67
N LYS A 196 6.32 20.17 2.44
CA LYS A 196 6.83 19.67 1.18
C LYS A 196 6.69 18.16 1.09
N TYR A 197 6.01 17.67 0.06
CA TYR A 197 5.96 16.26 -0.28
C TYR A 197 6.79 15.99 -1.53
N THR A 198 7.85 15.19 -1.39
CA THR A 198 8.70 14.73 -2.50
C THR A 198 8.62 13.23 -2.71
N TRP A 199 7.64 12.60 -2.08
CA TRP A 199 7.44 11.15 -2.07
C TRP A 199 5.98 10.76 -2.22
N GLU A 200 5.77 9.51 -2.56
CA GLU A 200 4.48 8.84 -2.55
C GLU A 200 4.54 7.63 -1.62
N PHE A 201 3.38 7.16 -1.20
CA PHE A 201 3.22 6.01 -0.33
C PHE A 201 2.68 4.82 -1.11
N LEU A 202 3.37 3.67 -1.03
CA LEU A 202 2.83 2.40 -1.48
C LEU A 202 2.32 1.65 -0.27
N GLU A 203 1.03 1.71 -0.06
CA GLU A 203 0.35 1.01 1.03
C GLU A 203 0.06 -0.43 0.64
N ILE A 204 0.49 -1.39 1.47
CA ILE A 204 0.42 -2.82 1.17
C ILE A 204 -0.50 -3.51 2.15
N PHE A 205 -1.55 -4.15 1.66
CA PHE A 205 -2.49 -4.93 2.46
C PHE A 205 -2.58 -6.38 1.98
N CYS A 206 -2.91 -7.29 2.91
CA CYS A 206 -3.12 -8.70 2.64
C CYS A 206 -4.53 -9.11 3.05
N LYS A 207 -5.16 -9.99 2.27
CA LYS A 207 -6.47 -10.55 2.59
C LYS A 207 -6.30 -11.84 3.40
N GLY A 208 -6.79 -11.83 4.64
CA GLY A 208 -6.90 -13.01 5.51
C GLY A 208 -5.61 -13.54 6.12
N ASP A 209 -4.49 -13.62 5.41
CA ASP A 209 -3.18 -14.03 5.95
C ASP A 209 -2.04 -13.24 5.28
N LEU A 210 -0.92 -13.13 5.99
CA LEU A 210 0.33 -12.58 5.44
C LEU A 210 1.06 -13.57 4.52
N LYS A 211 0.83 -14.86 4.70
CA LYS A 211 1.38 -15.89 3.84
C LYS A 211 0.50 -16.05 2.61
N HIS A 212 1.12 -15.96 1.45
CA HIS A 212 0.48 -16.40 0.22
C HIS A 212 0.44 -17.93 0.26
N SER A 213 -0.73 -18.52 0.13
CA SER A 213 -0.86 -19.94 -0.15
C SER A 213 -0.46 -20.12 -1.62
N GLY A 214 0.84 -20.23 -1.88
CA GLY A 214 1.33 -20.63 -3.18
C GLY A 214 0.78 -22.03 -3.51
N ASN A 215 0.28 -22.20 -4.72
CA ASN A 215 0.04 -23.52 -5.28
C ASN A 215 1.35 -24.24 -5.47
#